data_9f36b9d215dfcc8e1b924df351e36eb0
#
_entry.id   9f36b9d215dfcc8e1b924df351e36eb0
#
_cell.length_a   1.000
_cell.length_b   1.000
_cell.length_c   1.000
_cell.angle_alpha   90.00
_cell.angle_beta   90.00
_cell.angle_gamma   90.00
#
_symmetry.space_group_name_H-M   'P 1'
#
loop_
_entity.id
_entity.type
_entity.pdbx_description
1 polymer ?
#
loop_
_entity_poly.entity_id
_entity_poly.type
_entity_poly.pdbx_seq_one_letter_code
_entity_poly.pdbx_strand_id
1 'polypeptide(L)'
;MRLFIGMQIGKSMINGYDELSGELARIDWVKPIQPNQMHLTLKFIGDYPDEKVPELAESLAAVKFSGFMLRLQGIGVFPDVERARIVWIGCKSAELAALAKKIAAATKGTGDEREFSGHLTIGRIKTIKDKNQMITLLSRYGARQFGEVNVGSFELVKSTLTNDGAIYATVRKFDSHDG
;
A
#
# COMPACT_ATOMS: atom_id res chain seq x y z
N MET A 1 -11.15 6.94 15.46
CA MET A 1 -11.08 6.96 13.96
C MET A 1 -10.31 5.76 13.42
N ARG A 2 -10.56 5.35 12.18
CA ARG A 2 -9.80 4.25 11.56
C ARG A 2 -8.54 4.79 10.88
N LEU A 3 -7.37 4.25 11.23
CA LEU A 3 -6.06 4.76 10.82
C LEU A 3 -5.19 3.69 10.15
N PHE A 4 -4.30 4.12 9.29
CA PHE A 4 -3.15 3.36 8.82
C PHE A 4 -1.95 4.30 8.59
N ILE A 5 -0.77 3.72 8.52
CA ILE A 5 0.47 4.43 8.19
C ILE A 5 0.90 3.95 6.81
N GLY A 6 1.22 4.87 5.92
CA GLY A 6 1.58 4.52 4.55
C GLY A 6 2.07 5.72 3.76
N MET A 7 2.16 5.55 2.46
CA MET A 7 2.52 6.61 1.51
C MET A 7 1.67 6.49 0.25
N GLN A 8 1.25 7.61 -0.30
CA GLN A 8 0.51 7.64 -1.54
C GLN A 8 1.48 7.43 -2.72
N ILE A 9 1.13 6.49 -3.61
CA ILE A 9 1.84 6.26 -4.87
C ILE A 9 0.89 6.62 -6.00
N GLY A 10 1.12 7.76 -6.63
CA GLY A 10 0.28 8.22 -7.75
C GLY A 10 0.47 7.36 -9.00
N LYS A 11 -0.60 7.21 -9.80
CA LYS A 11 -0.54 6.42 -11.05
C LYS A 11 0.54 6.90 -12.02
N SER A 12 0.83 8.20 -12.03
CA SER A 12 1.87 8.82 -12.87
C SER A 12 3.30 8.37 -12.50
N MET A 13 3.48 7.79 -11.31
CA MET A 13 4.75 7.25 -10.85
C MET A 13 4.96 5.78 -11.27
N ILE A 14 3.96 5.16 -11.93
CA ILE A 14 3.95 3.74 -12.26
C ILE A 14 3.96 3.59 -13.78
N ASN A 15 5.08 3.14 -14.35
CA ASN A 15 5.23 2.95 -15.78
C ASN A 15 4.27 1.86 -16.30
N GLY A 16 3.45 2.20 -17.29
CA GLY A 16 2.49 1.28 -17.89
C GLY A 16 1.28 0.94 -17.00
N TYR A 17 0.98 1.78 -15.99
CA TYR A 17 -0.16 1.57 -15.10
C TYR A 17 -1.50 1.56 -15.86
N ASP A 18 -1.69 2.47 -16.81
CA ASP A 18 -2.97 2.57 -17.54
C ASP A 18 -3.24 1.30 -18.37
N GLU A 19 -2.21 0.67 -18.93
CA GLU A 19 -2.30 -0.64 -19.61
C GLU A 19 -2.72 -1.74 -18.63
N LEU A 20 -2.00 -1.86 -17.50
CA LEU A 20 -2.30 -2.85 -16.46
C LEU A 20 -3.70 -2.65 -15.86
N SER A 21 -4.07 -1.43 -15.57
CA SER A 21 -5.40 -1.07 -15.04
C SER A 21 -6.50 -1.39 -16.04
N GLY A 22 -6.27 -1.17 -17.34
CA GLY A 22 -7.18 -1.54 -18.40
C GLY A 22 -7.38 -3.05 -18.51
N GLU A 23 -6.32 -3.85 -18.34
CA GLU A 23 -6.43 -5.31 -18.31
C GLU A 23 -7.18 -5.81 -17.06
N LEU A 24 -6.90 -5.23 -15.89
CA LEU A 24 -7.65 -5.54 -14.67
C LEU A 24 -9.14 -5.23 -14.82
N ALA A 25 -9.49 -4.11 -15.47
CA ALA A 25 -10.87 -3.70 -15.68
C ALA A 25 -11.64 -4.64 -16.64
N ARG A 26 -10.96 -5.40 -17.48
CA ARG A 26 -11.58 -6.43 -18.35
C ARG A 26 -11.94 -7.72 -17.61
N ILE A 27 -11.41 -7.91 -16.41
CA ILE A 27 -11.74 -9.03 -15.53
C ILE A 27 -12.93 -8.61 -14.66
N ASP A 28 -14.14 -9.01 -15.02
CA ASP A 28 -15.40 -8.51 -14.44
C ASP A 28 -15.57 -8.73 -12.93
N TRP A 29 -14.78 -9.63 -12.35
CA TRP A 29 -14.75 -9.92 -10.91
C TRP A 29 -13.58 -9.26 -10.17
N VAL A 30 -12.76 -8.43 -10.85
CA VAL A 30 -11.74 -7.58 -10.25
C VAL A 30 -12.19 -6.13 -10.30
N LYS A 31 -12.21 -5.46 -9.15
CA LYS A 31 -12.46 -4.02 -9.05
C LYS A 31 -11.10 -3.30 -8.95
N PRO A 32 -10.65 -2.58 -9.99
CA PRO A 32 -9.43 -1.77 -9.90
C PRO A 32 -9.55 -0.72 -8.78
N ILE A 33 -8.42 -0.44 -8.14
CA ILE A 33 -8.32 0.64 -7.13
C ILE A 33 -8.27 1.98 -7.85
N GLN A 34 -9.04 2.94 -7.35
CA GLN A 34 -8.99 4.31 -7.88
C GLN A 34 -7.62 4.95 -7.59
N PRO A 35 -7.05 5.76 -8.49
CA PRO A 35 -5.72 6.34 -8.33
C PRO A 35 -5.51 7.12 -7.03
N ASN A 36 -6.53 7.80 -6.53
CA ASN A 36 -6.51 8.54 -5.27
C ASN A 36 -6.56 7.63 -4.02
N GLN A 37 -6.83 6.35 -4.21
CA GLN A 37 -6.84 5.34 -3.13
C GLN A 37 -5.58 4.46 -3.13
N MET A 38 -4.63 4.72 -4.05
CA MET A 38 -3.42 3.92 -4.17
C MET A 38 -2.40 4.33 -3.11
N HIS A 39 -2.24 3.46 -2.09
CA HIS A 39 -1.29 3.66 -1.00
C HIS A 39 -0.49 2.39 -0.78
N LEU A 40 0.81 2.57 -0.59
CA LEU A 40 1.65 1.55 0.02
C LEU A 40 1.47 1.64 1.52
N THR A 41 0.87 0.62 2.12
CA THR A 41 0.62 0.59 3.57
C THR A 41 1.82 0.01 4.30
N LEU A 42 2.36 0.76 5.26
CA LEU A 42 3.47 0.34 6.13
C LEU A 42 2.94 -0.38 7.37
N LYS A 43 1.84 0.11 7.95
CA LYS A 43 1.18 -0.55 9.07
C LYS A 43 -0.30 -0.14 9.16
N PHE A 44 -1.18 -1.12 9.37
CA PHE A 44 -2.58 -0.87 9.72
C PHE A 44 -2.70 -0.64 11.23
N ILE A 45 -3.30 0.48 11.63
CA ILE A 45 -3.60 0.78 13.04
C ILE A 45 -5.00 0.30 13.39
N GLY A 46 -5.95 0.39 12.44
CA GLY A 46 -7.36 0.04 12.69
C GLY A 46 -8.11 1.14 13.43
N ASP A 47 -9.16 0.75 14.16
CA ASP A 47 -9.94 1.70 14.97
C ASP A 47 -9.12 2.18 16.16
N TYR A 48 -8.93 3.50 16.27
CA TYR A 48 -8.06 4.12 17.24
C TYR A 48 -8.77 5.30 17.94
N PRO A 49 -8.64 5.45 19.26
CA PRO A 49 -9.27 6.54 20.01
C PRO A 49 -8.79 7.91 19.51
N ASP A 50 -9.71 8.83 19.26
CA ASP A 50 -9.40 10.13 18.68
C ASP A 50 -8.49 10.96 19.58
N GLU A 51 -8.71 10.86 20.89
CA GLU A 51 -7.94 11.55 21.92
C GLU A 51 -6.47 11.10 22.02
N LYS A 52 -6.15 9.89 21.53
CA LYS A 52 -4.78 9.33 21.52
C LYS A 52 -4.03 9.58 20.22
N VAL A 53 -4.69 10.13 19.19
CA VAL A 53 -4.06 10.40 17.89
C VAL A 53 -2.87 11.35 18.00
N PRO A 54 -2.90 12.42 18.80
CA PRO A 54 -1.72 13.29 18.99
C PRO A 54 -0.50 12.52 19.52
N GLU A 55 -0.66 11.65 20.51
CA GLU A 55 0.42 10.84 21.07
C GLU A 55 1.02 9.89 20.04
N LEU A 56 0.16 9.21 19.25
CA LEU A 56 0.60 8.37 18.14
C LEU A 56 1.38 9.17 17.09
N ALA A 57 0.92 10.37 16.75
CA ALA A 57 1.59 11.24 15.79
C ALA A 57 2.97 11.71 16.30
N GLU A 58 3.12 12.00 17.59
CA GLU A 58 4.42 12.34 18.20
C GLU A 58 5.38 11.13 18.22
N SER A 59 4.88 9.92 18.50
CA SER A 59 5.69 8.70 18.41
C SER A 59 6.21 8.48 17.00
N LEU A 60 5.38 8.74 15.97
CA LEU A 60 5.77 8.66 14.56
C LEU A 60 6.74 9.78 14.14
N ALA A 61 6.63 10.98 14.70
CA ALA A 61 7.56 12.08 14.43
C ALA A 61 9.00 11.79 14.91
N ALA A 62 9.15 10.90 15.88
CA ALA A 62 10.46 10.45 16.35
C ALA A 62 11.14 9.43 15.40
N VAL A 63 10.44 8.90 14.40
CA VAL A 63 10.98 7.94 13.44
C VAL A 63 11.89 8.65 12.43
N LYS A 64 13.19 8.39 12.53
CA LYS A 64 14.21 8.95 11.63
C LYS A 64 14.47 8.01 10.45
N PHE A 65 14.43 8.55 9.25
CA PHE A 65 14.81 7.84 8.01
C PHE A 65 15.34 8.83 6.97
N SER A 66 16.18 8.36 6.05
CA SER A 66 16.62 9.14 4.88
C SER A 66 15.75 8.77 3.68
N GLY A 67 15.59 9.69 2.73
CA GLY A 67 14.92 9.41 1.46
C GLY A 67 15.58 8.26 0.70
N PHE A 68 14.80 7.47 -0.02
CA PHE A 68 15.30 6.33 -0.79
C PHE A 68 14.49 6.09 -2.06
N MET A 69 15.09 5.35 -2.99
CA MET A 69 14.40 4.89 -4.20
C MET A 69 13.71 3.55 -3.95
N LEU A 70 12.42 3.51 -4.24
CA LEU A 70 11.59 2.31 -4.15
C LEU A 70 11.34 1.73 -5.53
N ARG A 71 11.78 0.49 -5.77
CA ARG A 71 11.52 -0.22 -7.01
C ARG A 71 10.15 -0.87 -7.00
N LEU A 72 9.38 -0.62 -8.07
CA LEU A 72 8.08 -1.23 -8.32
C LEU A 72 8.26 -2.35 -9.35
N GLN A 73 8.03 -3.61 -8.95
CA GLN A 73 8.29 -4.77 -9.81
C GLN A 73 7.34 -5.92 -9.56
N GLY A 74 6.85 -6.48 -10.66
CA GLY A 74 5.99 -7.65 -10.66
C GLY A 74 4.61 -7.38 -10.08
N ILE A 75 3.70 -8.29 -10.36
CA ILE A 75 2.38 -8.31 -9.72
C ILE A 75 2.19 -9.64 -8.99
N GLY A 76 1.30 -9.62 -8.04
CA GLY A 76 0.91 -10.81 -7.30
C GLY A 76 -0.49 -10.66 -6.71
N VAL A 77 -0.90 -11.69 -5.99
CA VAL A 77 -2.19 -11.72 -5.30
C VAL A 77 -2.00 -12.14 -3.85
N PHE A 78 -2.91 -11.76 -2.98
CA PHE A 78 -3.00 -12.26 -1.61
C PHE A 78 -4.39 -12.82 -1.33
N PRO A 79 -4.49 -13.90 -0.52
CA PRO A 79 -3.38 -14.69 0.05
C PRO A 79 -2.67 -15.59 -0.98
N ASP A 80 -3.38 -16.17 -1.93
CA ASP A 80 -2.90 -17.05 -3.00
C ASP A 80 -3.87 -17.02 -4.19
N VAL A 81 -3.55 -17.67 -5.31
CA VAL A 81 -4.37 -17.64 -6.53
C VAL A 81 -5.75 -18.28 -6.32
N GLU A 82 -5.86 -19.29 -5.46
CA GLU A 82 -7.13 -19.98 -5.19
C GLU A 82 -8.10 -19.14 -4.36
N ARG A 83 -7.57 -18.24 -3.51
CA ARG A 83 -8.33 -17.44 -2.55
C ARG A 83 -8.05 -15.95 -2.66
N ALA A 84 -7.56 -15.51 -3.81
CA ALA A 84 -7.15 -14.13 -4.00
C ALA A 84 -8.23 -13.11 -3.62
N ARG A 85 -7.86 -12.09 -2.87
CA ARG A 85 -8.69 -10.98 -2.42
C ARG A 85 -8.19 -9.63 -2.92
N ILE A 86 -6.90 -9.54 -3.20
CA ILE A 86 -6.27 -8.35 -3.77
C ILE A 86 -5.27 -8.73 -4.85
N VAL A 87 -5.12 -7.82 -5.81
CA VAL A 87 -4.01 -7.80 -6.78
C VAL A 87 -3.10 -6.65 -6.40
N TRP A 88 -1.79 -6.85 -6.43
CA TRP A 88 -0.82 -5.87 -6.01
C TRP A 88 0.40 -5.80 -6.93
N ILE A 89 1.09 -4.64 -6.92
CA ILE A 89 2.45 -4.47 -7.47
C ILE A 89 3.44 -4.64 -6.33
N GLY A 90 4.51 -5.40 -6.54
CA GLY A 90 5.57 -5.60 -5.56
C GLY A 90 6.41 -4.33 -5.36
N CYS A 91 6.66 -4.02 -4.08
CA CYS A 91 7.45 -2.87 -3.63
C CYS A 91 8.61 -3.41 -2.80
N LYS A 92 9.81 -3.46 -3.38
CA LYS A 92 10.98 -4.07 -2.71
C LYS A 92 12.09 -3.04 -2.54
N SER A 93 12.54 -2.89 -1.30
CA SER A 93 13.70 -2.10 -0.91
C SER A 93 14.08 -2.49 0.52
N ALA A 94 15.38 -2.55 0.80
CA ALA A 94 15.88 -2.77 2.17
C ALA A 94 15.51 -1.60 3.09
N GLU A 95 15.54 -0.38 2.53
CA GLU A 95 15.20 0.86 3.24
C GLU A 95 13.70 0.89 3.59
N LEU A 96 12.83 0.42 2.69
CA LEU A 96 11.39 0.29 2.95
C LEU A 96 11.13 -0.68 4.12
N ALA A 97 11.79 -1.83 4.13
CA ALA A 97 11.66 -2.81 5.20
C ALA A 97 12.19 -2.25 6.53
N ALA A 98 13.32 -1.51 6.50
CA ALA A 98 13.88 -0.84 7.66
C ALA A 98 12.94 0.25 8.21
N LEU A 99 12.32 1.05 7.34
CA LEU A 99 11.34 2.06 7.71
C LEU A 99 10.10 1.42 8.37
N ALA A 100 9.56 0.36 7.75
CA ALA A 100 8.43 -0.38 8.32
C ALA A 100 8.73 -0.94 9.70
N LYS A 101 9.95 -1.47 9.91
CA LYS A 101 10.42 -1.96 11.22
C LYS A 101 10.51 -0.84 12.26
N LYS A 102 11.02 0.34 11.89
CA LYS A 102 11.09 1.52 12.78
C LYS A 102 9.68 1.98 13.17
N ILE A 103 8.75 2.04 12.21
CA ILE A 103 7.35 2.38 12.45
C ILE A 103 6.69 1.35 13.37
N ALA A 104 6.90 0.05 13.14
CA ALA A 104 6.37 -1.00 14.00
C ALA A 104 6.88 -0.86 15.45
N ALA A 105 8.16 -0.54 15.63
CA ALA A 105 8.74 -0.29 16.96
C ALA A 105 8.14 0.94 17.63
N ALA A 106 7.98 2.06 16.92
CA ALA A 106 7.39 3.30 17.42
C ALA A 106 5.90 3.16 17.78
N THR A 107 5.22 2.17 17.21
CA THR A 107 3.78 1.91 17.39
C THR A 107 3.51 0.53 17.99
N LYS A 108 4.46 0.00 18.79
CA LYS A 108 4.35 -1.31 19.42
C LYS A 108 3.07 -1.42 20.27
N GLY A 109 2.39 -2.57 20.15
CA GLY A 109 1.12 -2.81 20.85
C GLY A 109 -0.08 -2.08 20.24
N THR A 110 0.09 -1.46 19.05
CA THR A 110 -0.98 -0.72 18.38
C THR A 110 -1.18 -1.28 16.97
N GLY A 111 -2.41 -1.67 16.65
CA GLY A 111 -2.78 -2.14 15.31
C GLY A 111 -2.27 -3.52 14.95
N ASP A 112 -1.98 -3.71 13.66
CA ASP A 112 -1.56 -5.00 13.09
C ASP A 112 -0.07 -5.26 13.37
N GLU A 113 0.22 -6.40 14.00
CA GLU A 113 1.59 -6.83 14.35
C GLU A 113 2.15 -7.89 13.36
N ARG A 114 1.46 -8.14 12.24
CA ARG A 114 1.95 -9.06 11.19
C ARG A 114 3.24 -8.53 10.56
N GLU A 115 4.04 -9.45 10.06
CA GLU A 115 5.26 -9.12 9.31
C GLU A 115 4.92 -8.25 8.09
N PHE A 116 5.72 -7.22 7.88
CA PHE A 116 5.55 -6.29 6.76
C PHE A 116 5.89 -6.97 5.43
N SER A 117 5.00 -6.82 4.47
CA SER A 117 5.21 -7.22 3.08
C SER A 117 4.92 -6.04 2.16
N GLY A 118 5.96 -5.50 1.53
CA GLY A 118 5.87 -4.31 0.66
C GLY A 118 5.06 -4.58 -0.61
N HIS A 119 3.86 -4.02 -0.68
CA HIS A 119 2.99 -4.13 -1.85
C HIS A 119 2.09 -2.91 -2.01
N LEU A 120 1.81 -2.57 -3.27
CA LEU A 120 0.84 -1.56 -3.64
C LEU A 120 -0.40 -2.25 -4.19
N THR A 121 -1.51 -2.20 -3.47
CA THR A 121 -2.78 -2.78 -3.94
C THR A 121 -3.29 -2.00 -5.13
N ILE A 122 -3.59 -2.70 -6.24
CA ILE A 122 -4.09 -2.13 -7.49
C ILE A 122 -5.47 -2.67 -7.88
N GLY A 123 -5.95 -3.72 -7.23
CA GLY A 123 -7.26 -4.30 -7.46
C GLY A 123 -7.78 -5.08 -6.27
N ARG A 124 -9.11 -5.14 -6.13
CA ARG A 124 -9.81 -5.95 -5.13
C ARG A 124 -10.64 -7.03 -5.80
N ILE A 125 -10.66 -8.21 -5.21
CA ILE A 125 -11.37 -9.38 -5.70
C ILE A 125 -12.45 -9.74 -4.69
N LYS A 126 -13.71 -9.75 -5.14
CA LYS A 126 -14.82 -10.19 -4.30
C LYS A 126 -14.98 -11.72 -4.34
N THR A 127 -14.97 -12.28 -5.53
CA THR A 127 -15.12 -13.73 -5.77
C THR A 127 -14.34 -14.07 -7.04
N ILE A 128 -13.51 -15.10 -6.99
CA ILE A 128 -12.79 -15.59 -8.18
C ILE A 128 -13.79 -16.37 -9.03
N LYS A 129 -13.92 -16.00 -10.32
CA LYS A 129 -14.77 -16.72 -11.28
C LYS A 129 -13.95 -17.62 -12.21
N ASP A 130 -12.76 -17.15 -12.61
CA ASP A 130 -11.85 -17.91 -13.48
C ASP A 130 -10.40 -17.64 -13.06
N LYS A 131 -9.81 -18.62 -12.37
CA LYS A 131 -8.42 -18.50 -11.92
C LYS A 131 -7.41 -18.48 -13.08
N ASN A 132 -7.75 -19.06 -14.25
CA ASN A 132 -6.83 -19.08 -15.39
C ASN A 132 -6.61 -17.66 -15.95
N GLN A 133 -7.63 -16.80 -15.93
CA GLN A 133 -7.46 -15.38 -16.26
C GLN A 133 -6.43 -14.72 -15.33
N MET A 134 -6.50 -15.01 -14.03
CA MET A 134 -5.54 -14.46 -13.05
C MET A 134 -4.14 -15.04 -13.28
N ILE A 135 -4.00 -16.34 -13.50
CA ILE A 135 -2.71 -16.97 -13.81
C ILE A 135 -2.09 -16.35 -15.06
N THR A 136 -2.87 -16.13 -16.11
CA THR A 136 -2.42 -15.47 -17.35
C THR A 136 -1.91 -14.05 -17.06
N LEU A 137 -2.65 -13.26 -16.28
CA LEU A 137 -2.24 -11.92 -15.91
C LEU A 137 -0.93 -11.94 -15.09
N LEU A 138 -0.84 -12.82 -14.09
CA LEU A 138 0.36 -12.98 -13.26
C LEU A 138 1.57 -13.42 -14.10
N SER A 139 1.39 -14.31 -15.06
CA SER A 139 2.48 -14.74 -15.96
C SER A 139 2.99 -13.60 -16.83
N ARG A 140 2.09 -12.73 -17.33
CA ARG A 140 2.45 -11.60 -18.17
C ARG A 140 3.20 -10.49 -17.43
N TYR A 141 2.78 -10.19 -16.22
CA TYR A 141 3.28 -9.04 -15.44
C TYR A 141 4.17 -9.41 -14.26
N GLY A 142 4.33 -10.68 -13.94
CA GLY A 142 5.03 -11.14 -12.74
C GLY A 142 6.50 -10.72 -12.61
N ALA A 143 7.17 -10.47 -13.74
CA ALA A 143 8.55 -9.97 -13.77
C ALA A 143 8.66 -8.52 -14.29
N ARG A 144 7.52 -7.88 -14.66
CA ARG A 144 7.52 -6.54 -15.26
C ARG A 144 8.02 -5.50 -14.26
N GLN A 145 8.88 -4.60 -14.73
CA GLN A 145 9.30 -3.43 -13.98
C GLN A 145 8.33 -2.28 -14.26
N PHE A 146 7.87 -1.63 -13.19
CA PHE A 146 6.94 -0.50 -13.23
C PHE A 146 7.62 0.83 -12.86
N GLY A 147 8.96 0.82 -12.76
CA GLY A 147 9.76 2.01 -12.48
C GLY A 147 10.20 2.11 -11.02
N GLU A 148 10.69 3.28 -10.68
CA GLU A 148 11.17 3.61 -9.35
C GLU A 148 10.50 4.88 -8.84
N VAL A 149 10.23 4.93 -7.54
CA VAL A 149 9.57 6.04 -6.86
C VAL A 149 10.50 6.57 -5.78
N ASN A 150 10.74 7.87 -5.76
CA ASN A 150 11.45 8.50 -4.65
C ASN A 150 10.53 8.60 -3.43
N VAL A 151 10.95 7.97 -2.34
CA VAL A 151 10.27 8.00 -1.04
C VAL A 151 10.95 9.00 -0.14
N GLY A 152 10.35 10.19 0.00
CA GLY A 152 10.81 11.26 0.89
C GLY A 152 9.93 11.48 2.11
N SER A 153 8.81 10.75 2.25
CA SER A 153 7.89 10.92 3.37
C SER A 153 7.00 9.71 3.56
N PHE A 154 6.42 9.58 4.76
CA PHE A 154 5.27 8.72 5.03
C PHE A 154 4.18 9.51 5.76
N GLU A 155 2.99 8.95 5.88
CA GLU A 155 1.82 9.63 6.42
C GLU A 155 1.06 8.76 7.41
N LEU A 156 0.48 9.41 8.43
CA LEU A 156 -0.62 8.87 9.21
C LEU A 156 -1.92 9.26 8.50
N VAL A 157 -2.71 8.27 8.10
CA VAL A 157 -3.86 8.45 7.22
C VAL A 157 -5.13 7.96 7.91
N LYS A 158 -6.16 8.79 7.88
CA LYS A 158 -7.53 8.43 8.28
C LYS A 158 -8.24 7.76 7.09
N SER A 159 -8.87 6.63 7.34
CA SER A 159 -9.70 5.90 6.38
C SER A 159 -11.16 5.99 6.80
N THR A 160 -11.99 6.58 5.95
CA THR A 160 -13.45 6.61 6.12
C THR A 160 -14.08 5.66 5.10
N LEU A 161 -14.77 4.64 5.57
CA LEU A 161 -15.46 3.69 4.69
C LEU A 161 -16.77 4.28 4.20
N THR A 162 -16.99 4.22 2.89
CA THR A 162 -18.24 4.63 2.23
C THR A 162 -18.75 3.50 1.35
N ASN A 163 -19.98 3.62 0.85
CA ASN A 163 -20.55 2.66 -0.08
C ASN A 163 -19.74 2.53 -1.39
N ASP A 164 -19.08 3.61 -1.80
CA ASP A 164 -18.28 3.68 -3.03
C ASP A 164 -16.82 3.27 -2.83
N GLY A 165 -16.38 3.07 -1.58
CA GLY A 165 -15.02 2.70 -1.21
C GLY A 165 -14.50 3.52 -0.03
N ALA A 166 -13.21 3.37 0.26
CA ALA A 166 -12.56 4.13 1.32
C ALA A 166 -12.16 5.52 0.83
N ILE A 167 -12.44 6.54 1.64
CA ILE A 167 -11.90 7.89 1.47
C ILE A 167 -10.75 8.07 2.45
N TYR A 168 -9.61 8.54 1.94
CA TYR A 168 -8.41 8.75 2.71
C TYR A 168 -8.15 10.24 2.93
N ALA A 169 -7.75 10.58 4.15
CA ALA A 169 -7.36 11.94 4.54
C ALA A 169 -6.08 11.88 5.37
N THR A 170 -5.06 12.62 4.97
CA THR A 170 -3.81 12.73 5.72
C THR A 170 -4.06 13.44 7.04
N VAL A 171 -3.74 12.77 8.14
CA VAL A 171 -3.76 13.35 9.49
C VAL A 171 -2.48 14.12 9.75
N ARG A 172 -1.33 13.49 9.44
CA ARG A 172 0.00 14.12 9.53
C ARG A 172 0.98 13.46 8.57
N LYS A 173 1.84 14.27 7.98
CA LYS A 173 2.94 13.86 7.12
C LYS A 173 4.26 13.93 7.89
N PHE A 174 5.17 13.00 7.62
CA PHE A 174 6.48 12.88 8.23
C PHE A 174 7.53 12.80 7.12
N ASP A 175 8.33 13.84 7.00
CA ASP A 175 9.34 13.93 5.94
C ASP A 175 10.64 13.23 6.34
N SER A 176 11.42 12.80 5.35
CA SER A 176 12.76 12.25 5.54
C SER A 176 13.69 13.30 6.16
N HIS A 177 14.70 12.82 6.88
CA HIS A 177 15.76 13.64 7.41
C HIS A 177 16.96 13.48 6.49
N ASP A 178 16.92 14.17 5.36
CA ASP A 178 18.10 14.31 4.51
C ASP A 178 18.99 15.35 5.17
N GLY A 179 20.14 14.86 5.70
CA GLY A 179 21.14 15.70 6.34
C GLY A 179 21.89 16.56 5.34
#